data_03fd31595e935bb05b0fcd4000b3e218
#
_entry.id   03fd31595e935bb05b0fcd4000b3e218
#
_cell.length_a   1.000
_cell.length_b   1.000
_cell.length_c   1.000
_cell.angle_alpha   90.00
_cell.angle_beta   90.00
_cell.angle_gamma   90.00
#
_symmetry.space_group_name_H-M   'P 1'
#
loop_
_entity.id
_entity.type
_entity.pdbx_description
1 polymer ?
#
loop_
_entity_poly.entity_id
_entity_poly.type
_entity_poly.pdbx_seq_one_letter_code
_entity_poly.pdbx_strand_id
1 'polypeptide(L)'
;MWQERMSQKSPGQYHLVAIVEDQVAGHLMIAAETRPRRSHVASFGLCVDAARHNQGIATALLREMIAMCDNWLRIERIELTVFVDNAPAIALYQKQGFDIEGTGKRYGLRDGDYIDAYFMARLRPSR
;
A
#
# COMPACT_ATOMS: atom_id res chain seq x y z
N MET A 1 13.32 -13.87 13.03
CA MET A 1 13.31 -13.75 11.57
C MET A 1 11.87 -13.75 11.06
N TRP A 2 11.58 -12.96 10.06
CA TRP A 2 10.24 -12.93 9.47
C TRP A 2 10.31 -13.40 8.02
N GLN A 3 9.16 -13.85 7.50
CA GLN A 3 9.03 -14.38 6.14
C GLN A 3 7.89 -13.67 5.43
N GLU A 4 7.99 -13.58 4.10
CA GLU A 4 6.93 -13.09 3.25
C GLU A 4 6.32 -14.23 2.46
N ARG A 5 5.02 -14.19 2.29
CA ARG A 5 4.29 -15.14 1.45
C ARG A 5 3.32 -14.40 0.57
N MET A 6 3.15 -14.89 -0.64
CA MET A 6 2.21 -14.34 -1.60
C MET A 6 1.17 -15.37 -1.97
N SER A 7 -0.08 -14.93 -2.09
CA SER A 7 -1.16 -15.75 -2.63
C SER A 7 -2.08 -14.89 -3.48
N GLN A 8 -2.76 -15.51 -4.42
CA GLN A 8 -3.75 -14.85 -5.27
C GLN A 8 -5.11 -15.48 -5.00
N LYS A 9 -6.07 -14.67 -4.52
CA LYS A 9 -7.42 -15.16 -4.19
C LYS A 9 -8.44 -14.91 -5.29
N SER A 10 -8.21 -13.87 -6.13
CA SER A 10 -9.08 -13.56 -7.26
C SER A 10 -8.26 -12.82 -8.31
N PRO A 11 -8.77 -12.72 -9.55
CA PRO A 11 -8.04 -12.01 -10.60
C PRO A 11 -7.69 -10.59 -10.18
N GLY A 12 -6.42 -10.23 -10.33
CA GLY A 12 -5.92 -8.91 -9.99
C GLY A 12 -5.67 -8.65 -8.52
N GLN A 13 -5.90 -9.64 -7.65
CA GLN A 13 -5.66 -9.50 -6.21
C GLN A 13 -4.50 -10.39 -5.77
N TYR A 14 -3.57 -9.80 -5.04
CA TYR A 14 -2.38 -10.49 -4.53
C TYR A 14 -2.21 -10.14 -3.06
N HIS A 15 -1.78 -11.12 -2.28
CA HIS A 15 -1.61 -10.94 -0.84
C HIS A 15 -0.17 -11.26 -0.46
N LEU A 16 0.46 -10.34 0.29
CA LEU A 16 1.76 -10.53 0.90
C LEU A 16 1.55 -10.60 2.41
N VAL A 17 2.20 -11.54 3.04
CA VAL A 17 2.10 -11.75 4.48
C VAL A 17 3.50 -11.76 5.07
N ALA A 18 3.70 -10.98 6.12
CA ALA A 18 4.93 -11.02 6.90
C ALA A 18 4.72 -11.91 8.11
N ILE A 19 5.59 -12.91 8.27
CA ILE A 19 5.48 -13.87 9.37
C ILE A 19 6.69 -13.70 10.27
N VAL A 20 6.46 -13.48 11.55
CA VAL A 20 7.49 -13.37 12.57
C VAL A 20 7.15 -14.35 13.68
N GLU A 21 8.10 -15.22 14.03
CA GLU A 21 7.92 -16.21 15.10
C GLU A 21 6.64 -17.05 14.90
N ASP A 22 6.43 -17.50 13.66
CA ASP A 22 5.28 -18.33 13.24
C ASP A 22 3.92 -17.63 13.38
N GLN A 23 3.93 -16.29 13.52
CA GLN A 23 2.70 -15.51 13.59
C GLN A 23 2.64 -14.49 12.47
N VAL A 24 1.42 -14.20 12.00
CA VAL A 24 1.24 -13.15 11.00
C VAL A 24 1.45 -11.79 11.68
N ALA A 25 2.51 -11.10 11.26
CA ALA A 25 2.86 -9.79 11.81
C ALA A 25 2.37 -8.64 10.94
N GLY A 26 2.12 -8.89 9.67
CA GLY A 26 1.62 -7.88 8.75
C GLY A 26 1.03 -8.49 7.51
N HIS A 27 0.19 -7.72 6.85
CA HIS A 27 -0.51 -8.14 5.63
C HIS A 27 -0.62 -6.96 4.68
N LEU A 28 -0.31 -7.20 3.42
CA LEU A 28 -0.50 -6.22 2.36
C LEU A 28 -1.28 -6.88 1.24
N MET A 29 -2.34 -6.25 0.78
CA MET A 29 -3.15 -6.72 -0.34
C MET A 29 -2.99 -5.75 -1.51
N ILE A 30 -2.65 -6.29 -2.68
CA ILE A 30 -2.54 -5.52 -3.92
C ILE A 30 -3.79 -5.79 -4.74
N ALA A 31 -4.43 -4.74 -5.21
CA ALA A 31 -5.59 -4.84 -6.10
C ALA A 31 -5.25 -4.13 -7.42
N ALA A 32 -4.98 -4.92 -8.45
CA ALA A 32 -4.78 -4.40 -9.79
C ALA A 32 -6.12 -4.08 -10.44
N GLU A 33 -6.18 -2.95 -11.14
CA GLU A 33 -7.40 -2.55 -11.84
C GLU A 33 -7.68 -3.52 -12.98
N THR A 34 -8.93 -3.93 -13.10
CA THR A 34 -9.33 -4.88 -14.16
C THR A 34 -9.86 -4.20 -15.41
N ARG A 35 -10.20 -2.92 -15.36
CA ARG A 35 -10.67 -2.18 -16.52
C ARG A 35 -9.52 -1.91 -17.48
N PRO A 36 -9.70 -2.16 -18.79
CA PRO A 36 -8.57 -2.09 -19.74
C PRO A 36 -7.82 -0.77 -19.74
N ARG A 37 -8.50 0.36 -19.63
CA ARG A 37 -7.86 1.68 -19.67
C ARG A 37 -7.07 1.99 -18.39
N ARG A 38 -7.30 1.25 -17.33
CA ARG A 38 -6.61 1.43 -16.06
C ARG A 38 -5.85 0.17 -15.62
N SER A 39 -5.62 -0.76 -16.53
CA SER A 39 -4.96 -2.02 -16.21
C SER A 39 -3.50 -1.85 -15.76
N HIS A 40 -2.93 -0.67 -15.94
CA HIS A 40 -1.60 -0.31 -15.47
C HIS A 40 -1.60 0.26 -14.04
N VAL A 41 -2.75 0.29 -13.38
CA VAL A 41 -2.93 0.92 -12.06
C VAL A 41 -3.25 -0.14 -11.02
N ALA A 42 -2.65 0.00 -9.85
CA ALA A 42 -3.00 -0.83 -8.70
C ALA A 42 -3.18 0.05 -7.46
N SER A 43 -3.98 -0.43 -6.53
CA SER A 43 -4.08 0.13 -5.19
C SER A 43 -3.68 -0.97 -4.19
N PHE A 44 -3.54 -0.60 -2.92
CA PHE A 44 -3.18 -1.59 -1.91
C PHE A 44 -3.73 -1.20 -0.55
N GLY A 45 -3.87 -2.22 0.31
CA GLY A 45 -4.15 -2.05 1.72
C GLY A 45 -3.02 -2.67 2.54
N LEU A 46 -2.63 -2.02 3.62
CA LEU A 46 -1.52 -2.45 4.47
C LEU A 46 -1.97 -2.45 5.92
N CYS A 47 -1.67 -3.55 6.61
CA CYS A 47 -1.99 -3.69 8.02
C CYS A 47 -0.82 -4.40 8.72
N VAL A 48 -0.35 -3.81 9.82
CA VAL A 48 0.74 -4.39 10.62
C VAL A 48 0.25 -4.53 12.05
N ASP A 49 0.54 -5.67 12.66
CA ASP A 49 0.21 -5.93 14.06
C ASP A 49 0.77 -4.79 14.93
N ALA A 50 -0.09 -4.21 15.78
CA ALA A 50 0.28 -3.08 16.64
C ALA A 50 1.47 -3.42 17.55
N ALA A 51 1.56 -4.66 18.01
CA ALA A 51 2.66 -5.10 18.86
C ALA A 51 4.01 -5.13 18.13
N ARG A 52 4.00 -5.02 16.81
CA ARG A 52 5.20 -5.13 15.98
C ARG A 52 5.43 -3.88 15.13
N HIS A 53 4.83 -2.77 15.50
CA HIS A 53 5.10 -1.49 14.86
C HIS A 53 6.57 -1.10 15.08
N ASN A 54 7.15 -0.37 14.16
CA ASN A 54 8.54 0.09 14.19
C ASN A 54 9.59 -1.03 14.05
N GLN A 55 9.19 -2.20 13.53
CA GLN A 55 10.12 -3.29 13.24
C GLN A 55 10.47 -3.38 11.75
N GLY A 56 10.12 -2.37 10.96
CA GLY A 56 10.42 -2.36 9.53
C GLY A 56 9.53 -3.26 8.69
N ILE A 57 8.48 -3.84 9.26
CA ILE A 57 7.59 -4.77 8.56
C ILE A 57 6.84 -4.05 7.45
N ALA A 58 6.27 -2.88 7.73
CA ALA A 58 5.55 -2.10 6.73
C ALA A 58 6.46 -1.72 5.57
N THR A 59 7.68 -1.26 5.87
CA THR A 59 8.66 -0.91 4.84
C THR A 59 9.01 -2.12 3.97
N ALA A 60 9.22 -3.28 4.58
CA ALA A 60 9.56 -4.49 3.86
C ALA A 60 8.42 -4.94 2.95
N LEU A 61 7.18 -4.92 3.45
CA LEU A 61 6.00 -5.27 2.63
C LEU A 61 5.83 -4.30 1.47
N LEU A 62 6.00 -2.99 1.69
CA LEU A 62 5.91 -1.99 0.63
C LEU A 62 6.98 -2.20 -0.43
N ARG A 63 8.22 -2.45 -0.03
CA ARG A 63 9.31 -2.69 -0.98
C ARG A 63 9.04 -3.91 -1.83
N GLU A 64 8.54 -4.98 -1.23
CA GLU A 64 8.22 -6.20 -1.96
C GLU A 64 7.08 -5.96 -2.94
N MET A 65 6.03 -5.25 -2.52
CA MET A 65 4.93 -4.87 -3.39
C MET A 65 5.43 -4.06 -4.59
N ILE A 66 6.28 -3.07 -4.35
CA ILE A 66 6.81 -2.21 -5.40
C ILE A 66 7.62 -3.05 -6.39
N ALA A 67 8.46 -3.95 -5.90
CA ALA A 67 9.25 -4.84 -6.76
C ALA A 67 8.36 -5.73 -7.62
N MET A 68 7.28 -6.27 -7.04
CA MET A 68 6.33 -7.07 -7.80
C MET A 68 5.63 -6.25 -8.87
N CYS A 69 5.18 -5.06 -8.52
CA CYS A 69 4.48 -4.18 -9.46
C CYS A 69 5.39 -3.76 -10.61
N ASP A 70 6.64 -3.41 -10.31
CA ASP A 70 7.60 -2.94 -11.31
C ASP A 70 8.07 -4.06 -12.24
N ASN A 71 8.26 -5.27 -11.71
CA ASN A 71 8.96 -6.34 -12.43
C ASN A 71 8.05 -7.44 -12.98
N TRP A 72 6.90 -7.66 -12.35
CA TRP A 72 6.07 -8.81 -12.68
C TRP A 72 4.64 -8.47 -13.09
N LEU A 73 4.03 -7.43 -12.49
CA LEU A 73 2.63 -7.14 -12.69
C LEU A 73 2.37 -6.06 -13.74
N ARG A 74 3.41 -5.45 -14.27
CA ARG A 74 3.32 -4.36 -15.27
C ARG A 74 2.48 -3.19 -14.78
N ILE A 75 2.60 -2.87 -13.49
CA ILE A 75 1.92 -1.74 -12.90
C ILE A 75 2.80 -0.50 -13.05
N GLU A 76 2.26 0.53 -13.70
CA GLU A 76 2.97 1.80 -13.90
C GLU A 76 2.61 2.83 -12.84
N ARG A 77 1.47 2.64 -12.16
CA ARG A 77 0.96 3.59 -11.19
C ARG A 77 0.36 2.85 -9.99
N ILE A 78 0.84 3.15 -8.79
CA ILE A 78 0.30 2.61 -7.54
C ILE A 78 -0.34 3.76 -6.80
N GLU A 79 -1.62 3.62 -6.43
CA GLU A 79 -2.41 4.66 -5.77
C GLU A 79 -2.74 4.28 -4.34
N LEU A 80 -2.86 5.28 -3.50
CA LEU A 80 -3.39 5.11 -2.14
C LEU A 80 -4.14 6.35 -1.70
N THR A 81 -4.95 6.19 -0.66
CA THR A 81 -5.61 7.27 0.05
C THR A 81 -5.22 7.18 1.52
N VAL A 82 -4.88 8.31 2.13
CA VAL A 82 -4.47 8.36 3.54
C VAL A 82 -5.06 9.61 4.18
N PHE A 83 -5.55 9.49 5.42
CA PHE A 83 -6.06 10.66 6.12
C PHE A 83 -4.94 11.67 6.39
N VAL A 84 -5.28 12.96 6.28
CA VAL A 84 -4.29 14.05 6.32
C VAL A 84 -3.52 14.14 7.64
N ASP A 85 -4.08 13.60 8.73
CA ASP A 85 -3.44 13.62 10.04
C ASP A 85 -2.57 12.40 10.33
N ASN A 86 -2.46 11.46 9.39
CA ASN A 86 -1.66 10.26 9.58
C ASN A 86 -0.21 10.52 9.13
N ALA A 87 0.49 11.37 9.88
CA ALA A 87 1.83 11.78 9.53
C ALA A 87 2.83 10.62 9.39
N PRO A 88 2.83 9.59 10.26
CA PRO A 88 3.75 8.47 10.09
C PRO A 88 3.55 7.72 8.78
N ALA A 89 2.29 7.48 8.38
CA ALA A 89 2.00 6.77 7.13
C ALA A 89 2.40 7.62 5.93
N ILE A 90 2.10 8.91 5.94
CA ILE A 90 2.47 9.82 4.86
C ILE A 90 3.98 9.82 4.67
N ALA A 91 4.75 9.93 5.76
CA ALA A 91 6.20 9.92 5.69
C ALA A 91 6.74 8.59 5.15
N LEU A 92 6.14 7.48 5.56
CA LEU A 92 6.51 6.14 5.09
C LEU A 92 6.31 6.04 3.57
N TYR A 93 5.16 6.47 3.07
CA TYR A 93 4.87 6.40 1.64
C TYR A 93 5.76 7.33 0.84
N GLN A 94 6.03 8.54 1.34
CA GLN A 94 6.93 9.47 0.67
C GLN A 94 8.35 8.90 0.53
N LYS A 95 8.83 8.20 1.55
CA LYS A 95 10.13 7.53 1.48
C LYS A 95 10.18 6.46 0.40
N GLN A 96 9.05 5.86 0.08
CA GLN A 96 8.98 4.83 -0.95
C GLN A 96 8.64 5.39 -2.34
N GLY A 97 8.64 6.70 -2.49
CA GLY A 97 8.47 7.34 -3.79
C GLY A 97 7.05 7.75 -4.13
N PHE A 98 6.15 7.76 -3.16
CA PHE A 98 4.80 8.24 -3.37
C PHE A 98 4.74 9.75 -3.18
N ASP A 99 4.01 10.43 -4.04
CA ASP A 99 3.79 11.88 -3.97
C ASP A 99 2.32 12.18 -3.74
N ILE A 100 2.05 13.29 -3.04
CA ILE A 100 0.68 13.77 -2.85
C ILE A 100 0.22 14.41 -4.15
N GLU A 101 -0.89 13.93 -4.69
CA GLU A 101 -1.46 14.44 -5.94
C GLU A 101 -2.68 15.32 -5.72
N GLY A 102 -3.32 15.21 -4.58
CA GLY A 102 -4.50 16.01 -4.31
C GLY A 102 -5.06 15.74 -2.93
N THR A 103 -6.11 16.48 -2.58
CA THR A 103 -6.78 16.38 -1.30
C THR A 103 -8.28 16.18 -1.52
N GLY A 104 -8.83 15.13 -0.91
CA GLY A 104 -10.26 14.90 -0.87
C GLY A 104 -10.85 15.56 0.36
N LYS A 105 -11.62 16.63 0.17
CA LYS A 105 -12.27 17.34 1.28
C LYS A 105 -13.41 16.50 1.84
N ARG A 106 -13.48 16.40 3.18
CA ARG A 106 -14.52 15.63 3.86
C ARG A 106 -14.62 14.21 3.34
N TYR A 107 -13.47 13.61 3.12
CA TYR A 107 -13.37 12.29 2.48
C TYR A 107 -13.94 11.19 3.36
N GLY A 108 -13.75 11.29 4.68
CA GLY A 108 -14.22 10.29 5.62
C GLY A 108 -14.89 10.90 6.83
N LEU A 109 -15.60 10.06 7.58
CA LEU A 109 -16.23 10.41 8.85
C LEU A 109 -15.53 9.64 9.95
N ARG A 110 -15.04 10.33 10.97
CA ARG A 110 -14.37 9.72 12.10
C ARG A 110 -14.76 10.42 13.38
N ASP A 111 -15.29 9.65 14.34
CA ASP A 111 -15.69 10.17 15.66
C ASP A 111 -16.64 11.37 15.57
N GLY A 112 -17.56 11.32 14.61
CA GLY A 112 -18.56 12.37 14.43
C GLY A 112 -18.11 13.57 13.61
N ASP A 113 -16.84 13.63 13.24
CA ASP A 113 -16.29 14.74 12.45
C ASP A 113 -15.81 14.25 11.08
N TYR A 114 -15.87 15.12 10.09
CA TYR A 114 -15.31 14.85 8.78
C TYR A 114 -13.81 15.06 8.80
N ILE A 115 -13.12 14.22 8.03
CA ILE A 115 -11.68 14.31 7.87
C ILE A 115 -11.32 14.26 6.38
N ASP A 116 -10.36 15.10 6.01
CA ASP A 116 -9.83 15.12 4.65
C ASP A 116 -8.81 13.99 4.45
N ALA A 117 -8.61 13.61 3.21
CA ALA A 117 -7.61 12.61 2.84
C ALA A 117 -6.74 13.11 1.70
N TYR A 118 -5.49 12.68 1.70
CA TYR A 118 -4.60 12.87 0.56
C TYR A 118 -4.73 11.71 -0.40
N PHE A 119 -4.72 12.02 -1.69
CA PHE A 119 -4.52 11.03 -2.74
C PHE A 119 -3.05 11.02 -3.09
N MET A 120 -2.42 9.86 -2.97
CA MET A 120 -1.01 9.70 -3.24
C MET A 120 -0.79 8.66 -4.32
N ALA A 121 0.28 8.80 -5.09
CA ALA A 121 0.62 7.83 -6.11
C ALA A 121 2.13 7.75 -6.30
N ARG A 122 2.57 6.55 -6.68
CA ARG A 122 3.93 6.31 -7.11
C ARG A 122 3.89 5.90 -8.59
N LEU A 123 4.63 6.60 -9.40
CA LEU A 123 4.80 6.26 -10.81
C LEU A 123 6.08 5.44 -10.97
N ARG A 124 6.00 4.37 -11.75
CA ARG A 124 7.17 3.54 -12.01
C ARG A 124 8.25 4.38 -12.69
N PRO A 125 9.48 4.38 -12.15
CA PRO A 125 10.56 5.14 -12.79
C PRO A 125 10.85 4.62 -14.19
N SER A 126 11.25 5.51 -15.08
CA SER A 126 11.68 5.13 -16.42
C SER A 126 12.92 4.25 -16.35
N ARG A 127 12.97 3.26 -17.21
CA ARG A 127 14.13 2.38 -17.31
C ARG A 127 15.20 2.96 -18.21
#